data_6151e2d57f5b0a3590cf0c66c4557083
#
_entry.id   6151e2d57f5b0a3590cf0c66c4557083
#
_cell.length_a   1.000
_cell.length_b   1.000
_cell.length_c   1.000
_cell.angle_alpha   90.00
_cell.angle_beta   90.00
_cell.angle_gamma   90.00
#
_symmetry.space_group_name_H-M   'P 1'
#
loop_
_entity.id
_entity.type
_entity.pdbx_description
1 polymer ?
#
loop_
_entity_poly.entity_id
_entity_poly.type
_entity_poly.pdbx_seq_one_letter_code
_entity_poly.pdbx_strand_id
1 'polypeptide(L)'
;LGRCNIAVQQSSGYRRYDCELTAVDTDFKGRFSLCCDSDCTVTLGFISLMPEKTFKGHGLREDLAMMLKNTHAKFIRFPGGCVVEGINEQNALSFSRTIGPVWERPSSQLMWHYRTTNGLGFHEFLQLCEDLEMEAMYVCNCGMSCQARHGGGFSDEETKKYLEEALNALEYAL
;
A
#
# COMPACT_ATOMS: atom_id res chain seq x y z
N LEU A 1 20.31 -13.10 15.02
CA LEU A 1 19.78 -11.74 15.11
C LEU A 1 20.56 -10.85 14.14
N GLY A 2 19.84 -10.11 13.27
CA GLY A 2 20.43 -9.04 12.45
C GLY A 2 20.43 -7.72 13.24
N ARG A 3 21.48 -6.92 13.10
CA ARG A 3 21.56 -5.57 13.67
C ARG A 3 22.18 -4.61 12.67
N CYS A 4 21.61 -3.42 12.57
CA CYS A 4 22.17 -2.28 11.83
C CYS A 4 22.17 -1.05 12.73
N ASN A 5 23.18 -0.22 12.62
CA ASN A 5 23.29 1.05 13.32
C ASN A 5 23.06 2.19 12.31
N ILE A 6 22.21 3.14 12.67
CA ILE A 6 21.89 4.30 11.85
C ILE A 6 22.28 5.55 12.64
N ALA A 7 23.17 6.37 12.10
CA ALA A 7 23.53 7.66 12.67
C ALA A 7 22.48 8.71 12.27
N VAL A 8 21.55 9.00 13.18
CA VAL A 8 20.50 9.98 12.97
C VAL A 8 21.02 11.39 13.23
N GLN A 9 20.78 12.30 12.30
CA GLN A 9 21.16 13.70 12.43
C GLN A 9 19.95 14.56 12.80
N GLN A 10 20.17 15.59 13.59
CA GLN A 10 19.13 16.58 13.89
C GLN A 10 18.60 17.21 12.60
N SER A 11 17.28 17.30 12.48
CA SER A 11 16.60 17.83 11.31
C SER A 11 15.29 18.50 11.71
N SER A 12 14.91 19.54 10.98
CA SER A 12 13.58 20.18 11.11
C SER A 12 12.46 19.44 10.39
N GLY A 13 12.78 18.41 9.59
CA GLY A 13 11.82 17.60 8.84
C GLY A 13 12.24 16.13 8.84
N TYR A 14 11.36 15.30 8.28
CA TYR A 14 11.64 13.87 8.11
C TYR A 14 12.79 13.63 7.14
N ARG A 15 13.64 12.69 7.47
CA ARG A 15 14.70 12.18 6.60
C ARG A 15 14.57 10.68 6.45
N ARG A 16 14.86 10.19 5.26
CA ARG A 16 14.91 8.76 4.98
C ARG A 16 16.29 8.21 5.35
N TYR A 17 16.29 7.08 6.01
CA TYR A 17 17.46 6.27 6.33
C TYR A 17 17.21 4.85 5.88
N ASP A 18 18.12 4.30 5.11
CA ASP A 18 18.06 2.91 4.66
C ASP A 18 19.23 2.15 5.29
N CYS A 19 18.97 0.91 5.67
CA CYS A 19 20.01 0.01 6.12
C CYS A 19 19.67 -1.45 5.80
N GLU A 20 20.69 -2.27 5.73
CA GLU A 20 20.56 -3.69 5.47
C GLU A 20 20.68 -4.48 6.77
N LEU A 21 19.81 -5.45 6.93
CA LEU A 21 19.81 -6.39 8.04
C LEU A 21 20.02 -7.80 7.51
N THR A 22 21.13 -8.43 7.88
CA THR A 22 21.35 -9.83 7.56
C THR A 22 20.86 -10.70 8.71
N ALA A 23 19.84 -11.52 8.43
CA ALA A 23 19.35 -12.51 9.39
C ALA A 23 20.39 -13.65 9.54
N VAL A 24 20.72 -13.98 10.78
CA VAL A 24 21.67 -15.07 11.09
C VAL A 24 20.96 -16.42 11.19
N ASP A 25 19.67 -16.40 11.49
CA ASP A 25 18.84 -17.60 11.67
C ASP A 25 17.37 -17.28 11.40
N THR A 26 16.56 -18.32 11.25
CA THR A 26 15.11 -18.23 11.08
C THR A 26 14.42 -18.33 12.44
N ASP A 27 13.66 -17.31 12.80
CA ASP A 27 12.85 -17.27 14.00
C ASP A 27 11.41 -16.85 13.69
N PHE A 28 10.46 -17.76 13.89
CA PHE A 28 9.02 -17.50 13.68
C PHE A 28 8.40 -16.58 14.75
N LYS A 29 9.13 -16.26 15.82
CA LYS A 29 8.74 -15.35 16.91
C LYS A 29 9.67 -14.13 17.00
N GLY A 30 10.44 -13.88 15.96
CA GLY A 30 11.38 -12.78 15.90
C GLY A 30 10.68 -11.43 16.15
N ARG A 31 11.39 -10.51 16.80
CA ARG A 31 10.92 -9.14 17.04
C ARG A 31 11.79 -8.15 16.27
N PHE A 32 11.13 -7.21 15.63
CA PHE A 32 11.78 -6.02 15.11
C PHE A 32 11.74 -4.92 16.18
N SER A 33 12.88 -4.30 16.46
CA SER A 33 12.99 -3.24 17.47
C SER A 33 13.86 -2.11 16.96
N LEU A 34 13.48 -0.88 17.27
CA LEU A 34 14.29 0.31 17.13
C LEU A 34 14.71 0.76 18.52
N CYS A 35 16.02 0.93 18.72
CA CYS A 35 16.58 1.33 20.01
C CYS A 35 17.44 2.59 19.81
N CYS A 36 17.38 3.50 20.77
CA CYS A 36 18.29 4.64 20.83
C CYS A 36 19.44 4.30 21.80
N ASP A 37 20.67 4.59 21.43
CA ASP A 37 21.86 4.36 22.25
C ASP A 37 22.15 5.52 23.21
N SER A 38 21.37 6.60 23.17
CA SER A 38 21.51 7.79 24.02
C SER A 38 20.14 8.39 24.34
N ASP A 39 20.10 9.25 25.35
CA ASP A 39 18.91 10.04 25.67
C ASP A 39 18.61 11.02 24.54
N CYS A 40 17.57 10.73 23.77
CA CYS A 40 17.13 11.53 22.66
C CYS A 40 15.64 11.39 22.40
N THR A 41 15.07 12.31 21.63
CA THR A 41 13.71 12.22 21.12
C THR A 41 13.78 12.02 19.62
N VAL A 42 13.19 10.93 19.12
CA VAL A 42 13.11 10.62 17.70
C VAL A 42 11.65 10.53 17.30
N THR A 43 11.25 11.29 16.28
CA THR A 43 9.93 11.18 15.67
C THR A 43 10.02 10.27 14.45
N LEU A 44 9.24 9.20 14.46
CA LEU A 44 9.20 8.21 13.39
C LEU A 44 8.01 8.49 12.48
N GLY A 45 8.25 8.59 11.18
CA GLY A 45 7.22 8.73 10.16
C GLY A 45 6.81 7.37 9.61
N PHE A 46 7.54 6.89 8.63
CA PHE A 46 7.31 5.61 7.97
C PHE A 46 8.41 4.61 8.29
N ILE A 47 8.04 3.38 8.62
CA ILE A 47 8.97 2.28 8.90
C ILE A 47 8.57 1.10 8.03
N SER A 48 9.52 0.55 7.30
CA SER A 48 9.31 -0.67 6.51
C SER A 48 10.49 -1.63 6.67
N LEU A 49 10.19 -2.91 6.61
CA LEU A 49 11.17 -3.99 6.55
C LEU A 49 10.79 -4.89 5.38
N MET A 50 11.63 -4.91 4.36
CA MET A 50 11.37 -5.62 3.12
C MET A 50 12.49 -6.63 2.86
N PRO A 51 12.20 -7.80 2.26
CA PRO A 51 13.26 -8.69 1.81
C PRO A 51 14.06 -8.01 0.68
N GLU A 52 15.37 -8.23 0.66
CA GLU A 52 16.24 -7.75 -0.40
C GLU A 52 15.82 -8.37 -1.76
N LYS A 53 15.59 -9.69 -1.75
CA LYS A 53 15.14 -10.42 -2.92
C LYS A 53 13.62 -10.39 -3.01
N THR A 54 13.11 -9.76 -4.05
CA THR A 54 11.68 -9.66 -4.33
C THR A 54 11.36 -10.23 -5.71
N PHE A 55 10.09 -10.55 -5.95
CA PHE A 55 9.65 -11.10 -7.23
C PHE A 55 9.95 -10.11 -8.37
N LYS A 56 10.75 -10.54 -9.32
CA LYS A 56 11.28 -9.72 -10.43
C LYS A 56 11.94 -8.40 -10.01
N GLY A 57 12.25 -8.20 -8.73
CA GLY A 57 12.83 -6.96 -8.21
C GLY A 57 11.81 -5.84 -7.91
N HIS A 58 10.52 -6.10 -8.02
CA HIS A 58 9.45 -5.10 -7.93
C HIS A 58 8.83 -4.96 -6.53
N GLY A 59 9.53 -5.39 -5.48
CA GLY A 59 9.10 -5.18 -4.08
C GLY A 59 8.10 -6.20 -3.53
N LEU A 60 7.60 -7.12 -4.33
CA LEU A 60 6.64 -8.15 -3.91
C LEU A 60 7.35 -9.39 -3.35
N ARG A 61 6.78 -10.02 -2.34
CA ARG A 61 7.29 -11.28 -1.81
C ARG A 61 7.25 -12.37 -2.88
N GLU A 62 8.42 -12.97 -3.16
CA GLU A 62 8.59 -13.97 -4.21
C GLU A 62 7.71 -15.21 -3.99
N ASP A 63 7.63 -15.70 -2.75
CA ASP A 63 6.84 -16.87 -2.38
C ASP A 63 5.34 -16.65 -2.64
N LEU A 64 4.80 -15.49 -2.26
CA LEU A 64 3.38 -15.16 -2.47
C LEU A 64 3.06 -14.92 -3.95
N ALA A 65 3.92 -14.22 -4.67
CA ALA A 65 3.76 -14.01 -6.11
C ALA A 65 3.78 -15.34 -6.87
N MET A 66 4.67 -16.26 -6.50
CA MET A 66 4.71 -17.60 -7.09
C MET A 66 3.47 -18.43 -6.76
N MET A 67 2.92 -18.32 -5.54
CA MET A 67 1.65 -18.97 -5.22
C MET A 67 0.51 -18.45 -6.10
N LEU A 68 0.41 -17.13 -6.31
CA LEU A 68 -0.58 -16.55 -7.21
C LEU A 68 -0.37 -17.03 -8.66
N LYS A 69 0.86 -17.03 -9.15
CA LYS A 69 1.17 -17.54 -10.49
C LYS A 69 0.71 -18.98 -10.69
N ASN A 70 0.91 -19.82 -9.69
CA ASN A 70 0.52 -21.23 -9.75
C ASN A 70 -1.01 -21.46 -9.71
N THR A 71 -1.81 -20.45 -9.41
CA THR A 71 -3.27 -20.54 -9.53
C THR A 71 -3.73 -20.54 -10.99
N HIS A 72 -2.88 -20.10 -11.91
CA HIS A 72 -3.21 -19.91 -13.33
C HIS A 72 -4.39 -18.97 -13.59
N ALA A 73 -4.69 -18.07 -12.64
CA ALA A 73 -5.70 -17.05 -12.80
C ALA A 73 -5.38 -16.16 -14.02
N LYS A 74 -6.42 -15.69 -14.71
CA LYS A 74 -6.26 -14.89 -15.92
C LYS A 74 -6.37 -13.40 -15.67
N PHE A 75 -6.91 -13.00 -14.53
CA PHE A 75 -7.05 -11.60 -14.16
C PHE A 75 -7.02 -11.42 -12.64
N ILE A 76 -6.70 -10.21 -12.22
CA ILE A 76 -6.81 -9.75 -10.83
C ILE A 76 -7.82 -8.61 -10.79
N ARG A 77 -8.87 -8.74 -9.97
CA ARG A 77 -9.82 -7.66 -9.67
C ARG A 77 -9.38 -6.94 -8.40
N PHE A 78 -9.11 -5.65 -8.52
CA PHE A 78 -8.63 -4.82 -7.41
C PHE A 78 -9.18 -3.38 -7.47
N PRO A 79 -9.17 -2.64 -6.36
CA PRO A 79 -9.02 -3.09 -4.99
C PRO A 79 -10.29 -3.78 -4.44
N GLY A 80 -11.40 -3.67 -5.14
CA GLY A 80 -12.67 -4.32 -4.81
C GLY A 80 -13.76 -3.34 -4.38
N GLY A 81 -15.02 -3.81 -4.27
CA GLY A 81 -16.22 -3.00 -4.06
C GLY A 81 -16.19 -2.21 -2.77
N CYS A 82 -16.35 -2.87 -1.63
CA CYS A 82 -16.45 -2.20 -0.32
C CYS A 82 -15.23 -1.35 0.02
N VAL A 83 -14.03 -1.69 -0.45
CA VAL A 83 -12.82 -0.88 -0.21
C VAL A 83 -12.89 0.45 -0.93
N VAL A 84 -13.31 0.47 -2.20
CA VAL A 84 -13.43 1.70 -2.97
C VAL A 84 -14.62 2.54 -2.54
N GLU A 85 -15.69 1.89 -2.06
CA GLU A 85 -16.89 2.59 -1.56
C GLU A 85 -16.65 3.23 -0.19
N GLY A 86 -15.89 2.55 0.70
CA GLY A 86 -15.66 3.04 2.06
C GLY A 86 -16.89 3.06 2.94
N ILE A 87 -16.76 3.57 4.16
CA ILE A 87 -17.88 3.88 5.06
C ILE A 87 -18.51 5.22 4.66
N ASN A 88 -17.66 6.14 4.23
CA ASN A 88 -17.98 7.48 3.77
C ASN A 88 -16.89 7.95 2.80
N GLU A 89 -17.04 9.16 2.26
CA GLU A 89 -16.08 9.75 1.32
C GLU A 89 -14.64 9.79 1.86
N GLN A 90 -14.45 10.09 3.16
CA GLN A 90 -13.12 10.28 3.73
C GLN A 90 -12.28 9.00 3.77
N ASN A 91 -12.93 7.84 3.85
CA ASN A 91 -12.24 6.56 3.86
C ASN A 91 -12.53 5.68 2.64
N ALA A 92 -13.24 6.20 1.66
CA ALA A 92 -13.29 5.63 0.32
C ALA A 92 -11.88 5.64 -0.30
N LEU A 93 -11.50 4.56 -0.94
CA LEU A 93 -10.20 4.50 -1.59
C LEU A 93 -10.24 5.25 -2.92
N SER A 94 -9.31 6.17 -3.11
CA SER A 94 -9.10 6.85 -4.38
C SER A 94 -7.74 6.49 -4.99
N PHE A 95 -7.66 6.52 -6.30
CA PHE A 95 -6.46 6.24 -7.09
C PHE A 95 -5.28 7.12 -6.64
N SER A 96 -5.47 8.42 -6.56
CA SER A 96 -4.44 9.42 -6.24
C SER A 96 -3.75 9.17 -4.88
N ARG A 97 -4.44 8.51 -3.94
CA ARG A 97 -3.90 8.17 -2.62
C ARG A 97 -3.03 6.92 -2.62
N THR A 98 -2.95 6.21 -3.74
CA THR A 98 -2.28 4.91 -3.84
C THR A 98 -1.10 4.89 -4.79
N ILE A 99 -0.72 6.04 -5.33
CA ILE A 99 0.43 6.22 -6.21
C ILE A 99 1.49 7.12 -5.56
N GLY A 100 2.65 7.25 -6.20
CA GLY A 100 3.79 8.00 -5.66
C GLY A 100 4.61 7.21 -4.62
N PRO A 101 5.55 7.84 -3.93
CA PRO A 101 6.38 7.18 -2.94
C PRO A 101 5.57 6.60 -1.78
N VAL A 102 5.81 5.35 -1.42
CA VAL A 102 5.00 4.63 -0.40
C VAL A 102 4.98 5.34 0.95
N TRP A 103 6.07 6.00 1.34
CA TRP A 103 6.17 6.75 2.60
C TRP A 103 5.42 8.08 2.62
N GLU A 104 4.94 8.56 1.46
CA GLU A 104 4.13 9.77 1.32
C GLU A 104 2.64 9.45 1.20
N ARG A 105 2.29 8.20 0.96
CA ARG A 105 0.89 7.78 0.81
C ARG A 105 0.15 7.86 2.15
N PRO A 106 -1.04 8.46 2.19
CA PRO A 106 -1.83 8.52 3.42
C PRO A 106 -2.33 7.14 3.80
N SER A 107 -2.16 6.75 5.06
CA SER A 107 -2.78 5.53 5.57
C SER A 107 -4.29 5.74 5.77
N SER A 108 -5.08 4.70 5.54
CA SER A 108 -6.54 4.75 5.68
C SER A 108 -7.04 3.67 6.63
N GLN A 109 -8.08 4.01 7.41
CA GLN A 109 -8.83 3.02 8.19
C GLN A 109 -9.83 2.33 7.26
N LEU A 110 -9.73 1.02 7.12
CA LEU A 110 -10.69 0.24 6.36
C LEU A 110 -11.91 -0.12 7.22
N MET A 111 -13.02 -0.44 6.55
CA MET A 111 -14.29 -0.75 7.21
C MET A 111 -14.26 -2.04 8.06
N TRP A 112 -13.24 -2.86 7.94
CA TRP A 112 -13.05 -4.09 8.73
C TRP A 112 -12.16 -3.89 9.96
N HIS A 113 -12.01 -2.64 10.44
CA HIS A 113 -11.26 -2.28 11.65
C HIS A 113 -9.73 -2.50 11.59
N TYR A 114 -9.15 -2.56 10.40
CA TYR A 114 -7.71 -2.52 10.21
C TYR A 114 -7.30 -1.38 9.27
N ARG A 115 -6.04 -1.03 9.29
CA ARG A 115 -5.48 0.06 8.48
C ARG A 115 -4.74 -0.47 7.26
N THR A 116 -4.78 0.29 6.19
CA THR A 116 -3.87 0.12 5.05
C THR A 116 -2.89 1.28 4.98
N THR A 117 -1.66 0.99 4.60
CA THR A 117 -0.64 2.01 4.27
C THR A 117 -0.73 2.44 2.81
N ASN A 118 -1.62 1.84 2.02
CA ASN A 118 -1.69 1.98 0.57
C ASN A 118 -0.37 1.60 -0.15
N GLY A 119 0.48 0.80 0.52
CA GLY A 119 1.76 0.35 -0.03
C GLY A 119 1.60 -0.59 -1.23
N LEU A 120 0.56 -1.43 -1.24
CA LEU A 120 0.11 -2.16 -2.42
C LEU A 120 -0.99 -1.33 -3.08
N GLY A 121 -0.58 -0.35 -3.89
CA GLY A 121 -1.46 0.59 -4.55
C GLY A 121 -1.73 0.26 -6.01
N PHE A 122 -2.27 1.22 -6.75
CA PHE A 122 -2.65 1.04 -8.15
C PHE A 122 -1.46 0.60 -9.03
N HIS A 123 -0.32 1.29 -8.91
CA HIS A 123 0.89 0.95 -9.66
C HIS A 123 1.36 -0.47 -9.35
N GLU A 124 1.45 -0.84 -8.09
CA GLU A 124 1.92 -2.16 -7.67
C GLU A 124 0.97 -3.28 -8.12
N PHE A 125 -0.34 -3.03 -8.19
CA PHE A 125 -1.28 -4.00 -8.76
C PHE A 125 -1.10 -4.18 -10.27
N LEU A 126 -0.89 -3.09 -11.03
CA LEU A 126 -0.60 -3.18 -12.45
C LEU A 126 0.71 -3.94 -12.70
N GLN A 127 1.77 -3.61 -11.95
CA GLN A 127 3.05 -4.31 -12.02
C GLN A 127 2.91 -5.79 -11.67
N LEU A 128 2.11 -6.12 -10.65
CA LEU A 128 1.82 -7.52 -10.31
C LEU A 128 1.11 -8.25 -11.45
N CYS A 129 0.13 -7.61 -12.08
CA CYS A 129 -0.58 -8.19 -13.22
C CYS A 129 0.37 -8.47 -14.38
N GLU A 130 1.22 -7.52 -14.73
CA GLU A 130 2.26 -7.69 -15.77
C GLU A 130 3.23 -8.82 -15.41
N ASP A 131 3.72 -8.84 -14.18
CA ASP A 131 4.68 -9.84 -13.69
C ASP A 131 4.13 -11.27 -13.73
N LEU A 132 2.84 -11.41 -13.49
CA LEU A 132 2.14 -12.69 -13.46
C LEU A 132 1.46 -13.06 -14.79
N GLU A 133 1.54 -12.19 -15.79
CA GLU A 133 0.87 -12.37 -17.09
C GLU A 133 -0.65 -12.49 -16.95
N MET A 134 -1.24 -11.62 -16.13
CA MET A 134 -2.67 -11.54 -15.82
C MET A 134 -3.24 -10.21 -16.30
N GLU A 135 -4.53 -10.19 -16.66
CA GLU A 135 -5.25 -8.95 -16.95
C GLU A 135 -5.59 -8.20 -15.66
N ALA A 136 -5.53 -6.88 -15.71
CA ALA A 136 -5.90 -6.02 -14.60
C ALA A 136 -7.37 -5.57 -14.71
N MET A 137 -8.18 -5.89 -13.69
CA MET A 137 -9.54 -5.39 -13.58
C MET A 137 -9.61 -4.39 -12.42
N TYR A 138 -9.47 -3.11 -12.72
CA TYR A 138 -9.57 -2.05 -11.72
C TYR A 138 -11.02 -1.73 -11.40
N VAL A 139 -11.31 -1.55 -10.11
CA VAL A 139 -12.63 -1.16 -9.59
C VAL A 139 -12.54 0.27 -9.06
N CYS A 140 -13.33 1.17 -9.61
CA CYS A 140 -13.43 2.56 -9.14
C CYS A 140 -14.76 2.80 -8.41
N ASN A 141 -14.79 3.84 -7.56
CA ASN A 141 -16.02 4.31 -6.94
C ASN A 141 -16.88 5.05 -7.97
N CYS A 142 -18.17 4.80 -7.97
CA CYS A 142 -19.14 5.46 -8.86
C CYS A 142 -19.97 6.55 -8.14
N GLY A 143 -19.52 7.02 -6.96
CA GLY A 143 -20.18 8.08 -6.21
C GLY A 143 -21.07 7.58 -5.09
N MET A 144 -20.69 6.50 -4.40
CA MET A 144 -21.49 5.95 -3.30
C MET A 144 -20.60 5.36 -2.18
N SER A 145 -21.15 5.36 -0.96
CA SER A 145 -20.59 4.61 0.16
C SER A 145 -21.12 3.17 0.21
N CYS A 146 -20.40 2.30 0.92
CA CYS A 146 -20.74 0.88 1.00
C CYS A 146 -22.14 0.66 1.60
N GLN A 147 -23.01 -0.01 0.86
CA GLN A 147 -24.38 -0.31 1.22
C GLN A 147 -24.50 -1.08 2.54
N ALA A 148 -23.56 -1.97 2.82
CA ALA A 148 -23.54 -2.76 4.06
C ALA A 148 -23.22 -1.93 5.31
N ARG A 149 -22.88 -0.64 5.15
CA ARG A 149 -22.48 0.26 6.24
C ARG A 149 -23.40 1.46 6.38
N HIS A 150 -23.41 2.36 5.42
CA HIS A 150 -24.25 3.56 5.41
C HIS A 150 -25.17 3.64 4.19
N GLY A 151 -24.72 3.12 3.04
CA GLY A 151 -25.54 2.97 1.84
C GLY A 151 -26.07 4.30 1.29
N GLY A 152 -25.23 5.31 1.18
CA GLY A 152 -25.61 6.60 0.63
C GLY A 152 -24.90 6.92 -0.68
N GLY A 153 -25.58 7.61 -1.60
CA GLY A 153 -24.95 8.29 -2.73
C GLY A 153 -24.25 9.56 -2.26
N PHE A 154 -23.21 9.92 -2.96
CA PHE A 154 -22.53 11.21 -2.77
C PHE A 154 -23.25 12.31 -3.54
N SER A 155 -22.95 13.57 -3.24
CA SER A 155 -23.43 14.69 -4.03
C SER A 155 -22.88 14.64 -5.47
N ASP A 156 -23.51 15.38 -6.36
CA ASP A 156 -23.04 15.50 -7.77
C ASP A 156 -21.60 16.04 -7.85
N GLU A 157 -21.21 16.93 -6.93
CA GLU A 157 -19.86 17.47 -6.86
C GLU A 157 -18.84 16.42 -6.42
N GLU A 158 -19.16 15.63 -5.41
CA GLU A 158 -18.33 14.52 -4.95
C GLU A 158 -18.22 13.42 -6.02
N THR A 159 -19.31 13.12 -6.70
CA THR A 159 -19.32 12.13 -7.80
C THR A 159 -18.41 12.56 -8.96
N LYS A 160 -18.33 13.85 -9.28
CA LYS A 160 -17.39 14.36 -10.30
C LYS A 160 -15.94 14.07 -9.93
N LYS A 161 -15.56 14.21 -8.66
CA LYS A 161 -14.20 13.87 -8.20
C LYS A 161 -13.88 12.40 -8.48
N TYR A 162 -14.81 11.48 -8.23
CA TYR A 162 -14.58 10.06 -8.52
C TYR A 162 -14.51 9.75 -10.01
N LEU A 163 -15.23 10.48 -10.84
CA LEU A 163 -15.08 10.40 -12.29
C LEU A 163 -13.69 10.87 -12.73
N GLU A 164 -13.20 11.98 -12.21
CA GLU A 164 -11.85 12.47 -12.46
C GLU A 164 -10.79 11.47 -11.98
N GLU A 165 -10.93 10.90 -10.79
CA GLU A 165 -10.06 9.85 -10.28
C GLU A 165 -10.02 8.61 -11.20
N ALA A 166 -11.17 8.21 -11.75
CA ALA A 166 -11.24 7.07 -12.67
C ALA A 166 -10.56 7.39 -14.03
N LEU A 167 -10.72 8.60 -14.54
CA LEU A 167 -10.04 9.06 -15.75
C LEU A 167 -8.53 9.17 -15.56
N ASN A 168 -8.10 9.73 -14.44
CA ASN A 168 -6.67 9.82 -14.08
C ASN A 168 -6.04 8.42 -13.91
N ALA A 169 -6.77 7.46 -13.34
CA ALA A 169 -6.30 6.08 -13.24
C ALA A 169 -6.13 5.44 -14.64
N LEU A 170 -7.05 5.70 -15.55
CA LEU A 170 -6.96 5.22 -16.94
C LEU A 170 -5.77 5.86 -17.66
N GLU A 171 -5.60 7.18 -17.54
CA GLU A 171 -4.48 7.92 -18.15
C GLU A 171 -3.13 7.44 -17.60
N TYR A 172 -3.06 7.15 -16.31
CA TYR A 172 -1.85 6.59 -15.67
C TYR A 172 -1.49 5.21 -16.22
N ALA A 173 -2.48 4.39 -16.58
CA ALA A 173 -2.28 3.02 -17.05
C ALA A 173 -1.91 2.91 -18.55
N LEU A 174 -2.14 3.98 -19.33
CA LEU A 174 -1.85 4.04 -20.77
C LEU A 174 -0.42 4.55 -21.04
#